data_2ad0a34d95c515eb6ff98095d6b7101b
#
_entry.id   2ad0a34d95c515eb6ff98095d6b7101b
#
_cell.length_a   1.000
_cell.length_b   1.000
_cell.length_c   1.000
_cell.angle_alpha   90.00
_cell.angle_beta   90.00
_cell.angle_gamma   90.00
#
_symmetry.space_group_name_H-M   'P 1'
#
loop_
_entity.id
_entity.type
_entity.pdbx_description
1 polymer ?
#
loop_
_entity_poly.entity_id
_entity_poly.type
_entity_poly.pdbx_seq_one_letter_code
_entity_poly.pdbx_strand_id
1 'polypeptide(L)'
;MALSKEVKSKILADFATKEGDTGSVEVQVAILTYEINKLNEHLQTHIHDFHSARGLRMKIGHRRSLLAYLKREDVNRYAQLIAKLGLRH
;
A
#
# COMPACT_ATOMS: atom_id res chain seq x y z
N MET A 1 -10.93 -3.92 -5.50
CA MET A 1 -11.60 -2.65 -5.18
C MET A 1 -10.82 -1.49 -5.78
N ALA A 2 -11.50 -0.63 -6.50
CA ALA A 2 -10.89 0.55 -7.06
C ALA A 2 -10.91 1.68 -6.02
N LEU A 3 -9.84 2.46 -5.98
CA LEU A 3 -9.79 3.65 -5.13
C LEU A 3 -10.61 4.76 -5.76
N SER A 4 -11.31 5.54 -4.92
CA SER A 4 -11.94 6.74 -5.41
C SER A 4 -10.86 7.77 -5.77
N LYS A 5 -11.22 8.69 -6.67
CA LYS A 5 -10.33 9.77 -7.07
C LYS A 5 -9.83 10.59 -5.89
N GLU A 6 -10.73 10.87 -4.93
CA GLU A 6 -10.42 11.65 -3.75
C GLU A 6 -9.40 10.96 -2.84
N VAL A 7 -9.59 9.65 -2.61
CA VAL A 7 -8.67 8.87 -1.78
C VAL A 7 -7.31 8.78 -2.44
N LYS A 8 -7.27 8.53 -3.75
CA LYS A 8 -6.01 8.46 -4.49
C LYS A 8 -5.25 9.78 -4.44
N SER A 9 -5.97 10.89 -4.62
CA SER A 9 -5.37 12.24 -4.56
C SER A 9 -4.78 12.51 -3.18
N LYS A 10 -5.47 12.11 -2.11
CA LYS A 10 -4.98 12.28 -0.75
C LYS A 10 -3.72 11.46 -0.50
N ILE A 11 -3.68 10.23 -0.97
CA ILE A 11 -2.51 9.37 -0.85
C ILE A 11 -1.33 9.98 -1.60
N LEU A 12 -1.57 10.47 -2.82
CA LEU A 12 -0.53 11.12 -3.61
C LEU A 12 0.03 12.33 -2.88
N ALA A 13 -0.82 13.16 -2.28
CA ALA A 13 -0.39 14.33 -1.54
C ALA A 13 0.49 13.96 -0.34
N ASP A 14 0.12 12.87 0.38
CA ASP A 14 0.80 12.46 1.60
C ASP A 14 2.11 11.72 1.35
N PHE A 15 2.21 10.98 0.26
CA PHE A 15 3.34 10.05 0.04
C PHE A 15 4.20 10.35 -1.18
N ALA A 16 3.78 11.25 -2.05
CA ALA A 16 4.59 11.61 -3.21
C ALA A 16 5.94 12.21 -2.76
N THR A 17 7.01 11.79 -3.42
CA THR A 17 8.36 12.27 -3.10
C THR A 17 8.66 13.61 -3.75
N LYS A 18 7.86 13.98 -4.74
CA LYS A 18 7.98 15.26 -5.45
C LYS A 18 6.64 15.60 -6.07
N GLU A 19 6.47 16.85 -6.44
CA GLU A 19 5.26 17.33 -7.11
C GLU A 19 5.04 16.54 -8.41
N GLY A 20 3.81 16.10 -8.63
CA GLY A 20 3.45 15.30 -9.80
C GLY A 20 3.83 13.84 -9.74
N ASP A 21 4.42 13.38 -8.64
CA ASP A 21 4.81 11.98 -8.47
C ASP A 21 3.57 11.11 -8.28
N THR A 22 3.32 10.21 -9.23
CA THR A 22 2.21 9.26 -9.16
C THR A 22 2.67 7.81 -9.14
N GLY A 23 3.98 7.56 -9.31
CA GLY A 23 4.51 6.23 -9.49
C GLY A 23 5.67 5.84 -8.59
N SER A 24 6.01 6.63 -7.57
CA SER A 24 7.09 6.25 -6.66
C SER A 24 6.72 5.00 -5.87
N VAL A 25 7.74 4.32 -5.34
CA VAL A 25 7.54 3.15 -4.50
C VAL A 25 6.70 3.51 -3.28
N GLU A 26 6.93 4.68 -2.68
CA GLU A 26 6.18 5.14 -1.53
C GLU A 26 4.69 5.27 -1.84
N VAL A 27 4.34 5.87 -2.96
CA VAL A 27 2.94 6.02 -3.39
C VAL A 27 2.32 4.65 -3.64
N GLN A 28 3.01 3.76 -4.34
CA GLN A 28 2.51 2.41 -4.63
C GLN A 28 2.25 1.62 -3.35
N VAL A 29 3.17 1.68 -2.38
CA VAL A 29 3.00 1.00 -1.09
C VAL A 29 1.83 1.57 -0.31
N ALA A 30 1.65 2.89 -0.33
CA ALA A 30 0.54 3.54 0.35
C ALA A 30 -0.80 3.11 -0.24
N ILE A 31 -0.91 3.05 -1.57
CA ILE A 31 -2.12 2.60 -2.26
C ILE A 31 -2.41 1.14 -1.91
N LEU A 32 -1.40 0.28 -1.96
CA LEU A 32 -1.55 -1.14 -1.61
C LEU A 32 -1.99 -1.30 -0.16
N THR A 33 -1.44 -0.52 0.75
CA THR A 33 -1.82 -0.57 2.16
C THR A 33 -3.29 -0.21 2.35
N TYR A 34 -3.77 0.83 1.67
CA TYR A 34 -5.19 1.19 1.71
C TYR A 34 -6.07 0.06 1.19
N GLU A 35 -5.71 -0.52 0.04
CA GLU A 35 -6.48 -1.60 -0.56
C GLU A 35 -6.47 -2.86 0.30
N ILE A 36 -5.33 -3.18 0.92
CA ILE A 36 -5.20 -4.31 1.85
C ILE A 36 -6.13 -4.12 3.04
N ASN A 37 -6.17 -2.93 3.63
CA ASN A 37 -7.03 -2.64 4.77
C ASN A 37 -8.51 -2.76 4.40
N LYS A 38 -8.90 -2.31 3.21
CA LYS A 38 -10.27 -2.42 2.71
C LYS A 38 -10.67 -3.87 2.50
N LEU A 39 -9.78 -4.68 1.94
CA LEU A 39 -10.04 -6.11 1.76
C LEU A 39 -10.14 -6.86 3.08
N ASN A 40 -9.32 -6.49 4.07
CA ASN A 40 -9.42 -7.07 5.41
C ASN A 40 -10.77 -6.77 6.05
N GLU A 41 -11.25 -5.54 5.95
CA GLU A 41 -12.58 -5.18 6.45
C GLU A 41 -13.68 -6.00 5.76
N HIS A 42 -13.59 -6.11 4.43
CA HIS A 42 -14.55 -6.87 3.63
C HIS A 42 -14.58 -8.34 4.07
N LEU A 43 -13.43 -8.95 4.29
CA LEU A 43 -13.33 -10.36 4.62
C LEU A 43 -13.78 -10.67 6.05
N GLN A 44 -13.86 -9.68 6.94
CA GLN A 44 -14.41 -9.88 8.28
C GLN A 44 -15.90 -10.22 8.24
N THR A 45 -16.63 -9.70 7.25
CA THR A 45 -18.06 -9.99 7.09
C THR A 45 -18.35 -10.99 5.98
N HIS A 46 -17.41 -11.17 5.05
CA HIS A 46 -17.56 -12.06 3.89
C HIS A 46 -16.43 -13.11 3.89
N ILE A 47 -16.41 -13.95 4.94
CA ILE A 47 -15.31 -14.88 5.19
C ILE A 47 -15.13 -15.94 4.09
N HIS A 48 -16.16 -16.19 3.30
CA HIS A 48 -16.11 -17.17 2.20
C HIS A 48 -15.86 -16.55 0.84
N ASP A 49 -15.54 -15.27 0.79
CA ASP A 49 -15.16 -14.61 -0.46
C ASP A 49 -13.71 -14.92 -0.80
N PHE A 50 -13.49 -16.08 -1.42
CA PHE A 50 -12.14 -16.58 -1.71
C PHE A 50 -11.42 -15.79 -2.80
N HIS A 51 -12.16 -15.14 -3.69
CA HIS A 51 -11.55 -14.26 -4.70
C HIS A 51 -10.91 -13.04 -4.04
N SER A 52 -11.61 -12.42 -3.10
CA SER A 52 -11.05 -11.28 -2.36
C SER A 52 -9.89 -11.70 -1.46
N ALA A 53 -9.97 -12.88 -0.84
CA ALA A 53 -8.89 -13.42 -0.03
C ALA A 53 -7.62 -13.62 -0.86
N ARG A 54 -7.77 -14.15 -2.08
CA ARG A 54 -6.63 -14.33 -2.98
C ARG A 54 -6.05 -12.98 -3.40
N GLY A 55 -6.91 -12.02 -3.76
CA GLY A 55 -6.48 -10.67 -4.10
C GLY A 55 -5.72 -9.99 -2.98
N LEU A 56 -6.18 -10.18 -1.74
CA LEU A 56 -5.50 -9.66 -0.55
C LEU A 56 -4.09 -10.23 -0.42
N ARG A 57 -3.93 -11.55 -0.57
CA ARG A 57 -2.61 -12.19 -0.48
C ARG A 57 -1.67 -11.69 -1.56
N MET A 58 -2.17 -11.49 -2.79
CA MET A 58 -1.37 -10.96 -3.89
C MET A 58 -0.90 -9.54 -3.61
N LYS A 59 -1.77 -8.69 -3.06
CA LYS A 59 -1.41 -7.32 -2.71
C LYS A 59 -0.40 -7.26 -1.58
N ILE A 60 -0.54 -8.12 -0.59
CA ILE A 60 0.43 -8.23 0.51
C ILE A 60 1.81 -8.64 -0.03
N GLY A 61 1.84 -9.63 -0.93
CA GLY A 61 3.09 -10.06 -1.57
C GLY A 61 3.73 -8.95 -2.40
N HIS A 62 2.93 -8.23 -3.16
CA HIS A 62 3.42 -7.10 -3.97
C HIS A 62 3.99 -5.99 -3.09
N ARG A 63 3.27 -5.63 -2.01
CA ARG A 63 3.75 -4.62 -1.06
C ARG A 63 5.08 -5.04 -0.44
N ARG A 64 5.20 -6.31 -0.04
CA ARG A 64 6.43 -6.84 0.54
C ARG A 64 7.61 -6.72 -0.43
N SER A 65 7.38 -7.03 -1.69
CA SER A 65 8.41 -6.91 -2.73
C SER A 65 8.87 -5.46 -2.92
N LEU A 66 7.92 -4.53 -2.96
CA LEU A 66 8.23 -3.11 -3.09
C LEU A 66 9.01 -2.58 -1.88
N LEU A 67 8.62 -3.00 -0.67
CA LEU A 67 9.32 -2.60 0.55
C LEU A 67 10.74 -3.17 0.60
N ALA A 68 10.92 -4.41 0.18
CA ALA A 68 12.24 -5.03 0.12
C ALA A 68 13.14 -4.28 -0.88
N TYR A 69 12.60 -3.91 -2.03
CA TYR A 69 13.31 -3.11 -3.02
C TYR A 69 13.74 -1.77 -2.44
N LEU A 70 12.80 -1.06 -1.81
CA LEU A 70 13.08 0.27 -1.24
C LEU A 70 14.14 0.20 -0.15
N LYS A 71 14.06 -0.82 0.72
CA LYS A 71 15.04 -1.03 1.80
C LYS A 71 16.45 -1.22 1.25
N ARG A 72 16.56 -1.95 0.14
CA ARG A 72 17.84 -2.18 -0.53
C ARG A 72 18.39 -0.93 -1.18
N GLU A 73 17.51 -0.12 -1.80
CA GLU A 73 17.93 1.06 -2.54
C GLU A 73 18.14 2.29 -1.66
N ASP A 74 17.30 2.49 -0.64
CA ASP A 74 17.38 3.65 0.24
C ASP A 74 16.74 3.32 1.59
N VAL A 75 17.56 2.93 2.54
CA VAL A 75 17.07 2.49 3.86
C VAL A 75 16.41 3.64 4.64
N ASN A 76 16.80 4.88 4.41
CA ASN A 76 16.19 6.02 5.10
C ASN A 76 14.77 6.26 4.63
N ARG A 77 14.54 6.18 3.31
CA ARG A 77 13.19 6.28 2.75
C ARG A 77 12.31 5.14 3.24
N TYR A 78 12.88 3.93 3.29
CA TYR A 78 12.18 2.76 3.81
C TYR A 78 11.73 2.97 5.26
N ALA A 79 12.63 3.40 6.12
CA ALA A 79 12.33 3.63 7.53
C ALA A 79 11.25 4.70 7.72
N GLN A 80 11.33 5.80 6.97
CA GLN A 80 10.33 6.87 7.02
C GLN A 80 8.97 6.39 6.57
N LEU A 81 8.92 5.60 5.49
CA LEU A 81 7.66 5.06 4.97
C LEU A 81 7.00 4.12 5.95
N ILE A 82 7.76 3.20 6.55
CA ILE A 82 7.24 2.25 7.52
C ILE A 82 6.68 2.98 8.74
N ALA A 83 7.40 3.98 9.25
CA ALA A 83 6.94 4.77 10.38
C ALA A 83 5.64 5.50 10.03
N LYS A 84 5.57 6.09 8.84
CA LYS A 84 4.39 6.84 8.38
C LYS A 84 3.16 5.95 8.21
N LEU A 85 3.35 4.71 7.76
CA LEU A 85 2.26 3.74 7.54
C LEU A 85 1.97 2.89 8.78
N GLY A 86 2.81 2.92 9.80
CA GLY A 86 2.66 2.11 10.98
C GLY A 86 2.91 0.62 10.75
N LEU A 87 3.74 0.29 9.80
CA LEU A 87 4.07 -1.10 9.47
C LEU A 87 5.24 -1.60 10.31
N ARG A 88 5.31 -2.93 10.47
CA ARG A 88 6.38 -3.60 11.22
C ARG A 88 7.36 -4.26 10.26
N HIS A 89 8.33 -3.56 9.79
CA HIS A 89 9.38 -4.18 8.96
C HIS A 89 10.68 -3.43 9.05
#